data_95cb670474b636b1895ce4fd3e89868f
#
_entry.id   95cb670474b636b1895ce4fd3e89868f
#
_cell.length_a   1.000
_cell.length_b   1.000
_cell.length_c   1.000
_cell.angle_alpha   90.00
_cell.angle_beta   90.00
_cell.angle_gamma   90.00
#
_symmetry.space_group_name_H-M   'P 1'
#
loop_
_entity.id
_entity.type
_entity.pdbx_description
1 polymer ?
#
loop_
_entity_poly.entity_id
_entity_poly.type
_entity_poly.pdbx_seq_one_letter_code
_entity_poly.pdbx_strand_id
1 'polypeptide(L)' 'MNAQQELQYICTAQWLPDENGGARKAWRLNLLDADGRLLRAVDDVCGSESRARGLEALLTRNQVSPRHIIDVLEDWLT' A
#
# COMPACT_ATOMS: atom_id res chain seq x y z
N MET A 1 1.37 9.20 28.50
CA MET A 1 1.20 8.35 27.79
C MET A 1 1.38 8.60 26.48
N ASN A 2 1.80 7.90 25.80
CA ASN A 2 1.95 8.20 24.57
C ASN A 2 0.99 7.67 23.75
N ALA A 3 0.39 8.44 23.08
CA ALA A 3 -0.45 8.00 22.11
C ALA A 3 0.34 7.38 21.06
N GLN A 4 0.10 6.17 20.79
CA GLN A 4 0.63 5.58 19.64
C GLN A 4 0.02 6.21 18.47
N GLN A 5 0.82 6.69 17.56
CA GLN A 5 0.32 7.23 16.32
C GLN A 5 -0.10 6.09 15.43
N GLU A 6 -1.33 6.16 15.01
CA GLU A 6 -1.89 5.14 14.15
C GLU A 6 -1.49 5.37 12.72
N LEU A 7 -0.92 4.36 12.10
CA LEU A 7 -0.55 4.45 10.69
C LEU A 7 -1.76 4.15 9.81
N GLN A 8 -1.83 4.80 8.67
CA GLN A 8 -2.92 4.62 7.71
C GLN A 8 -2.36 4.04 6.43
N TYR A 9 -3.06 3.06 5.88
CA TYR A 9 -2.63 2.37 4.67
C TYR A 9 -3.73 2.51 3.64
N ILE A 10 -3.46 3.25 2.58
CA ILE A 10 -4.46 3.57 1.58
C ILE A 10 -3.93 3.22 0.21
N CYS A 11 -4.65 2.37 -0.50
CA CYS A 11 -4.29 2.02 -1.88
C CYS A 11 -5.07 2.90 -2.84
N THR A 12 -4.36 3.47 -3.81
CA THR A 12 -4.98 4.31 -4.83
C THR A 12 -4.69 3.74 -6.21
N ALA A 13 -5.64 3.90 -7.11
CA ALA A 13 -5.48 3.41 -8.48
C ALA A 13 -4.47 4.27 -9.23
N GLN A 14 -3.69 3.61 -10.08
CA GLN A 14 -2.75 4.31 -10.96
C GLN A 14 -2.76 3.64 -12.32
N TRP A 15 -2.34 4.37 -13.33
CA TRP A 15 -2.24 3.82 -14.68
C TRP A 15 -0.77 3.75 -15.06
N LEU A 16 -0.31 2.56 -15.41
CA LEU A 16 1.08 2.30 -15.76
C LEU A 16 1.17 1.87 -17.21
N PRO A 17 2.29 2.15 -17.86
CA PRO A 17 2.45 1.69 -19.25
C PRO A 17 2.51 0.18 -19.29
N ASP A 18 1.92 -0.41 -20.35
CA ASP A 18 2.03 -1.85 -20.53
C ASP A 18 2.92 -2.15 -21.74
N GLU A 19 3.20 -3.43 -21.94
CA GLU A 19 4.13 -3.85 -22.96
C GLU A 19 3.68 -3.57 -24.37
N ASN A 20 2.37 -3.43 -24.55
CA ASN A 20 1.80 -3.26 -25.89
C ASN A 20 1.57 -1.79 -26.25
N GLY A 21 2.13 -0.88 -25.50
CA GLY A 21 1.99 0.54 -25.79
C GLY A 21 0.75 1.18 -25.22
N GLY A 22 -0.06 0.42 -24.48
CA GLY A 22 -1.24 0.95 -23.81
C GLY A 22 -0.95 1.27 -22.36
N ALA A 23 -2.01 1.24 -21.55
CA ALA A 23 -1.89 1.48 -20.11
C ALA A 23 -2.70 0.41 -19.39
N ARG A 24 -2.21 0.01 -18.22
CA ARG A 24 -2.93 -0.93 -17.38
C ARG A 24 -3.18 -0.29 -16.03
N LYS A 25 -4.28 -0.70 -15.40
CA LYS A 25 -4.61 -0.21 -14.08
C LYS A 25 -3.85 -1.02 -13.05
N ALA A 26 -3.27 -0.33 -12.11
CA ALA A 26 -2.55 -0.95 -11.01
C ALA A 26 -2.90 -0.19 -9.74
N TRP A 27 -2.42 -0.66 -8.60
CA TRP A 27 -2.72 -0.03 -7.32
C TRP A 27 -1.42 0.30 -6.61
N ARG A 28 -1.41 1.48 -6.04
CA ARG A 28 -0.25 2.00 -5.32
C ARG A 28 -0.59 2.02 -3.84
N LEU A 29 0.30 1.50 -3.02
CA LEU A 29 0.13 1.55 -1.57
C LEU A 29 0.72 2.84 -1.04
N ASN A 30 -0.06 3.58 -0.26
CA ASN A 30 0.40 4.80 0.39
C ASN A 30 0.34 4.57 1.89
N LEU A 31 1.47 4.78 2.56
CA LEU A 31 1.56 4.67 4.01
C LEU A 31 1.64 6.07 4.58
N LEU A 32 0.67 6.42 5.41
CA LEU A 32 0.56 7.75 5.97
C LEU A 32 0.62 7.71 7.49
N ASP A 33 1.09 8.81 8.08
CA ASP A 33 1.03 8.92 9.54
C ASP A 33 -0.35 9.42 9.98
N ALA A 34 -0.53 9.61 11.27
CA ALA A 34 -1.82 10.02 11.82
C ALA A 34 -2.28 11.38 11.32
N ASP A 35 -1.33 12.21 10.91
CA ASP A 35 -1.63 13.55 10.39
C ASP A 35 -1.87 13.56 8.89
N GLY A 36 -1.81 12.41 8.25
CA GLY A 36 -2.01 12.31 6.81
C GLY A 36 -0.76 12.57 5.99
N ARG A 37 0.40 12.63 6.62
CA ARG A 37 1.64 12.86 5.90
C ARG A 37 2.13 11.54 5.29
N LEU A 38 2.51 11.60 4.02
CA LEU A 38 2.99 10.41 3.33
C LEU A 38 4.38 10.03 3.83
N LEU A 39 4.49 8.83 4.39
CA LEU A 39 5.75 8.29 4.88
C LEU A 39 6.43 7.43 3.83
N ARG A 40 5.66 6.70 3.05
CA ARG A 40 6.20 5.83 2.04
C ARG A 40 5.14 5.47 1.02
N ALA A 41 5.55 5.24 -0.21
CA ALA A 41 4.66 4.77 -1.25
C ALA A 41 5.32 3.65 -2.03
N VAL A 42 4.53 2.65 -2.42
CA VAL A 42 5.01 1.53 -3.22
C VAL A 42 4.09 1.37 -4.40
N ASP A 43 4.64 1.50 -5.61
CA ASP A 43 3.86 1.41 -6.82
C ASP A 43 3.59 -0.04 -7.20
N ASP A 44 2.48 -0.25 -7.87
CA ASP A 44 2.19 -1.51 -8.56
C ASP A 44 2.19 -2.70 -7.59
N VAL A 45 1.49 -2.56 -6.47
CA VAL A 45 1.43 -3.65 -5.50
C VAL A 45 0.46 -4.74 -5.92
N CYS A 46 -0.54 -4.43 -6.72
CA CYS A 46 -1.47 -5.43 -7.25
C CYS A 46 -2.27 -4.84 -8.39
N GLY A 47 -3.02 -5.70 -9.09
CA GLY A 47 -3.79 -5.28 -10.23
C GLY A 47 -5.30 -5.25 -10.03
N SER A 48 -5.80 -5.50 -8.81
CA SER A 48 -7.24 -5.49 -8.59
C SER A 48 -7.59 -4.74 -7.32
N GLU A 49 -8.75 -4.12 -7.33
CA GLU A 49 -9.22 -3.38 -6.17
C GLU A 49 -9.47 -4.31 -4.98
N SER A 50 -10.00 -5.49 -5.23
CA SER A 50 -10.28 -6.45 -4.18
C SER A 50 -9.02 -6.79 -3.40
N ARG A 51 -7.93 -7.06 -4.11
CA ARG A 51 -6.65 -7.35 -3.45
C ARG A 51 -6.10 -6.12 -2.73
N ALA A 52 -6.27 -4.94 -3.33
CA ALA A 52 -5.82 -3.70 -2.70
C ALA A 52 -6.53 -3.47 -1.38
N ARG A 53 -7.84 -3.69 -1.33
CA ARG A 53 -8.59 -3.51 -0.09
C ARG A 53 -8.21 -4.56 0.95
N GLY A 54 -7.94 -5.78 0.53
CA GLY A 54 -7.45 -6.82 1.44
C GLY A 54 -6.10 -6.46 2.04
N LEU A 55 -5.22 -5.89 1.23
CA LEU A 55 -3.90 -5.45 1.70
C LEU A 55 -4.05 -4.32 2.72
N GLU A 56 -4.90 -3.33 2.43
CA GLU A 56 -5.15 -2.25 3.37
C GLU A 56 -5.58 -2.79 4.73
N ALA A 57 -6.51 -3.75 4.72
CA ALA A 57 -7.03 -4.31 5.97
C ALA A 57 -5.96 -5.06 6.73
N LEU A 58 -5.14 -5.83 6.02
CA LEU A 58 -4.06 -6.59 6.63
C LEU A 58 -3.04 -5.66 7.30
N LEU A 59 -2.61 -4.65 6.58
CA LEU A 59 -1.60 -3.73 7.09
C LEU A 59 -2.13 -2.89 8.25
N THR A 60 -3.38 -2.45 8.15
CA THR A 60 -4.01 -1.67 9.20
C THR A 60 -4.12 -2.48 10.49
N ARG A 61 -4.56 -3.73 10.36
CA ARG A 61 -4.73 -4.59 11.54
C ARG A 61 -3.40 -4.83 12.24
N ASN A 62 -2.32 -4.96 11.48
CA ASN A 62 -1.02 -5.28 12.04
C ASN A 62 -0.15 -4.06 12.29
N GLN A 63 -0.60 -2.88 11.88
CA GLN A 63 0.14 -1.61 12.07
C GLN A 63 1.61 -1.75 11.68
N VAL A 64 1.83 -2.21 10.44
CA VAL A 64 3.17 -2.51 9.94
C VAL A 64 3.97 -1.22 9.77
N SER A 65 5.16 -1.16 10.35
CA SER A 65 5.98 0.05 10.28
C SER A 65 6.56 0.25 8.89
N PRO A 66 6.91 1.49 8.52
CA PRO A 66 7.48 1.75 7.19
C PRO A 66 8.71 0.92 6.86
N ARG A 67 9.50 0.60 7.86
CA ARG A 67 10.74 -0.14 7.62
C ARG A 67 10.49 -1.61 7.31
N HIS A 68 9.32 -2.13 7.68
CA HIS A 68 9.00 -3.54 7.44
C HIS A 68 8.01 -3.75 6.31
N ILE A 69 7.57 -2.67 5.66
CA ILE A 69 6.50 -2.77 4.67
C ILE A 69 6.89 -3.65 3.48
N ILE A 70 8.13 -3.55 3.03
CA ILE A 70 8.58 -4.34 1.87
C ILE A 70 8.60 -5.83 2.21
N ASP A 71 9.04 -6.17 3.42
CA ASP A 71 9.07 -7.57 3.84
C ASP A 71 7.66 -8.17 3.85
N VAL A 72 6.70 -7.41 4.37
CA VAL A 72 5.32 -7.88 4.42
C VAL A 72 4.75 -8.02 3.01
N LEU A 73 5.05 -7.06 2.13
CA LEU A 73 4.59 -7.14 0.75
C LEU A 73 5.16 -8.34 0.02
N GLU A 74 6.42 -8.67 0.25
CA GLU A 74 7.03 -9.83 -0.37
C GLU A 74 6.32 -11.12 0.04
N ASP A 75 6.00 -11.26 1.31
CA ASP A 75 5.23 -12.41 1.78
C ASP A 75 3.83 -12.42 1.20
N TRP A 76 3.20 -11.26 1.13
CA TRP A 76 1.83 -11.15 0.65
C TRP A 76 1.72 -11.48 -0.84
N LEU A 77 2.75 -11.14 -1.62
CA LEU A 77 2.74 -11.38 -3.06
C LEU A 77 3.07 -12.82 -3.44
N THR A 78 3.64 -13.57 -2.54
CA THR A 78 3.90 -14.98 -2.79
C THR A 78 2.72 -15.82 -2.30
#